data_fd48d79950ba7d4a47551c50d85123c7
#
_entry.id   fd48d79950ba7d4a47551c50d85123c7
#
_cell.length_a   1.000
_cell.length_b   1.000
_cell.length_c   1.000
_cell.angle_alpha   90.00
_cell.angle_beta   90.00
_cell.angle_gamma   90.00
#
_symmetry.space_group_name_H-M   'P 1'
#
loop_
_entity.id
_entity.type
_entity.pdbx_description
1 polymer ?
#
loop_
_entity_poly.entity_id
_entity_poly.type
_entity_poly.pdbx_seq_one_letter_code
_entity_poly.pdbx_strand_id
1 'polypeptide(L)'
;SENIKVTNEITADRMFSSRPNNRDYKGFYEKFKTYIAILSSEAIAVDPDVTAITYKPIKLTEENSPLQYLDTNSTRANIEFLNQKFYNQKIAIVGLGGTGSYILDLISKIPVKEIHLYDNDEFNTHNAFRSPGAASFEILNQRLSKVNYYSSIYSNMHKSIIPHNEFIDDSNISQLLQYDFVFICIDSNKSRLKICSFLIEKNIKFIDVGLGVNLIDDALSGSIRVSFPFGQNINIIQNHCGKGNLEDDLYASNIQIAELNALNATLAVIKWKCELGYYRCLQEYHTLSYILSMNKIIYE
;
A
#
# COMPACT_ATOMS: atom_id res chain seq x y z
N SER A 1 4.60 13.55 46.61
CA SER A 1 5.17 12.97 45.38
C SER A 1 6.69 13.06 45.49
N GLU A 2 7.35 11.93 45.56
CA GLU A 2 8.80 11.85 45.54
C GLU A 2 9.26 11.66 44.10
N ASN A 3 10.01 12.63 43.58
CA ASN A 3 10.65 12.47 42.27
C ASN A 3 11.80 11.47 42.40
N ILE A 4 11.60 10.28 41.88
CA ILE A 4 12.57 9.17 41.91
C ILE A 4 13.38 9.21 40.61
N LYS A 5 14.67 9.53 40.70
CA LYS A 5 15.56 9.48 39.55
C LYS A 5 15.90 8.02 39.21
N VAL A 6 15.39 7.51 38.08
CA VAL A 6 15.61 6.14 37.63
C VAL A 6 16.90 6.04 36.80
N THR A 7 17.14 7.02 35.92
CA THR A 7 18.38 7.20 35.14
C THR A 7 18.72 8.69 35.04
N ASN A 8 19.80 9.04 34.31
CA ASN A 8 20.14 10.44 34.10
C ASN A 8 19.07 11.19 33.26
N GLU A 9 18.25 10.48 32.49
CA GLU A 9 17.25 11.04 31.59
C GLU A 9 15.81 10.76 32.04
N ILE A 10 15.59 9.83 32.99
CA ILE A 10 14.25 9.39 33.40
C ILE A 10 14.06 9.66 34.89
N THR A 11 13.02 10.45 35.19
CA THR A 11 12.52 10.67 36.56
C THR A 11 11.09 10.12 36.65
N ALA A 12 10.79 9.36 37.70
CA ALA A 12 9.47 8.83 37.96
C ALA A 12 8.81 9.52 39.16
N ASP A 13 7.53 9.85 39.04
CA ASP A 13 6.74 10.49 40.10
C ASP A 13 6.19 9.50 41.13
N ARG A 14 6.09 8.24 40.75
CA ARG A 14 5.49 7.16 41.53
C ARG A 14 6.25 5.86 41.35
N MET A 15 6.32 5.06 42.43
CA MET A 15 6.83 3.70 42.41
C MET A 15 5.76 2.74 42.91
N PHE A 16 5.49 1.69 42.14
CA PHE A 16 4.56 0.63 42.50
C PHE A 16 5.30 -0.69 42.63
N SER A 17 4.98 -1.43 43.67
CA SER A 17 5.48 -2.77 43.85
C SER A 17 4.33 -3.69 44.29
N SER A 18 4.13 -4.77 43.53
CA SER A 18 3.22 -5.84 43.90
C SER A 18 3.90 -7.18 43.61
N ARG A 19 3.74 -8.15 44.50
CA ARG A 19 4.31 -9.49 44.35
C ARG A 19 3.23 -10.52 44.69
N PRO A 20 3.07 -11.59 43.88
CA PRO A 20 2.16 -12.68 44.22
C PRO A 20 2.57 -13.32 45.56
N ASN A 21 1.57 -13.74 46.34
CA ASN A 21 1.82 -14.45 47.58
C ASN A 21 2.60 -15.74 47.31
N ASN A 22 3.75 -15.91 47.97
CA ASN A 22 4.61 -17.09 47.97
C ASN A 22 5.21 -17.54 46.61
N ARG A 23 5.25 -16.71 45.58
CA ARG A 23 5.94 -17.02 44.31
C ARG A 23 6.40 -15.79 43.58
N ASP A 24 7.31 -15.95 42.65
CA ASP A 24 7.64 -14.93 41.68
C ASP A 24 6.68 -14.93 40.51
N TYR A 25 6.63 -13.80 39.74
CA TYR A 25 5.91 -13.75 38.48
C TYR A 25 6.54 -14.72 37.46
N LYS A 26 5.70 -15.40 36.67
CA LYS A 26 6.16 -16.30 35.60
C LYS A 26 6.86 -15.56 34.46
N GLY A 27 6.72 -14.23 34.41
CA GLY A 27 7.33 -13.38 33.39
C GLY A 27 6.78 -11.98 33.44
N PHE A 28 7.31 -11.11 32.58
CA PHE A 28 6.90 -9.69 32.49
C PHE A 28 5.42 -9.53 32.16
N TYR A 29 4.86 -10.38 31.29
CA TYR A 29 3.44 -10.32 30.95
C TYR A 29 2.53 -10.47 32.16
N GLU A 30 2.75 -11.48 32.99
CA GLU A 30 1.96 -11.68 34.22
C GLU A 30 2.13 -10.52 35.19
N LYS A 31 3.35 -10.01 35.31
CA LYS A 31 3.67 -8.85 36.16
C LYS A 31 2.89 -7.61 35.71
N PHE A 32 2.99 -7.23 34.44
CA PHE A 32 2.30 -6.05 33.90
C PHE A 32 0.78 -6.20 33.93
N LYS A 33 0.24 -7.38 33.59
CA LYS A 33 -1.20 -7.66 33.71
C LYS A 33 -1.71 -7.47 35.14
N THR A 34 -0.96 -7.91 36.13
CA THR A 34 -1.33 -7.74 37.55
C THR A 34 -1.29 -6.25 37.95
N TYR A 35 -0.26 -5.51 37.54
CA TYR A 35 -0.16 -4.08 37.83
C TYR A 35 -1.27 -3.29 37.22
N ILE A 36 -1.58 -3.56 35.95
CA ILE A 36 -2.68 -2.92 35.22
C ILE A 36 -4.01 -3.22 35.92
N ALA A 37 -4.25 -4.47 36.33
CA ALA A 37 -5.48 -4.83 37.01
C ALA A 37 -5.64 -4.10 38.36
N ILE A 38 -4.58 -3.98 39.14
CA ILE A 38 -4.59 -3.26 40.43
C ILE A 38 -4.92 -1.78 40.20
N LEU A 39 -4.20 -1.10 39.27
CA LEU A 39 -4.39 0.32 39.02
C LEU A 39 -5.77 0.59 38.39
N SER A 40 -6.22 -0.28 37.47
CA SER A 40 -7.52 -0.11 36.81
C SER A 40 -8.68 -0.31 37.75
N SER A 41 -8.59 -1.24 38.72
CA SER A 41 -9.69 -1.48 39.68
C SER A 41 -9.97 -0.24 40.53
N GLU A 42 -8.96 0.45 41.01
CA GLU A 42 -9.09 1.69 41.77
C GLU A 42 -9.63 2.86 40.87
N ALA A 43 -9.12 2.94 39.66
CA ALA A 43 -9.57 3.97 38.71
C ALA A 43 -11.04 3.78 38.30
N ILE A 44 -11.47 2.56 38.02
CA ILE A 44 -12.86 2.21 37.66
C ILE A 44 -13.80 2.46 38.82
N ALA A 45 -13.35 2.28 40.09
CA ALA A 45 -14.13 2.61 41.25
C ALA A 45 -14.48 4.11 41.36
N VAL A 46 -13.63 4.95 40.82
CA VAL A 46 -13.83 6.43 40.77
C VAL A 46 -14.60 6.87 39.51
N ASP A 47 -14.25 6.29 38.38
CA ASP A 47 -14.85 6.57 37.06
C ASP A 47 -15.02 5.26 36.29
N PRO A 48 -16.26 4.75 36.12
CA PRO A 48 -16.53 3.48 35.44
C PRO A 48 -16.12 3.43 33.97
N ASP A 49 -15.94 4.59 33.31
CA ASP A 49 -15.58 4.69 31.89
C ASP A 49 -14.05 4.67 31.65
N VAL A 50 -13.26 4.62 32.73
CA VAL A 50 -11.80 4.56 32.62
C VAL A 50 -11.33 3.19 32.11
N THR A 51 -10.45 3.23 31.14
CA THR A 51 -9.81 2.02 30.59
C THR A 51 -8.30 2.21 30.42
N ALA A 52 -7.53 1.16 30.72
CA ALA A 52 -6.11 1.12 30.42
C ALA A 52 -5.82 0.99 28.91
N ILE A 53 -6.83 0.65 28.12
CA ILE A 53 -6.72 0.51 26.66
C ILE A 53 -7.06 1.84 26.02
N THR A 54 -6.04 2.58 25.62
CA THR A 54 -6.25 3.95 25.10
C THR A 54 -6.63 4.02 23.63
N TYR A 55 -6.22 3.06 22.82
CA TYR A 55 -6.39 3.05 21.35
C TYR A 55 -6.01 4.36 20.64
N LYS A 56 -5.51 5.34 21.37
CA LYS A 56 -5.10 6.62 20.79
C LYS A 56 -3.78 6.44 20.04
N PRO A 57 -3.65 6.99 18.84
CA PRO A 57 -2.37 7.02 18.14
C PRO A 57 -1.33 7.72 19.02
N ILE A 58 -0.22 7.05 19.27
CA ILE A 58 0.93 7.69 19.93
C ILE A 58 1.64 8.48 18.85
N LYS A 59 1.84 9.78 19.05
CA LYS A 59 2.66 10.58 18.13
C LYS A 59 4.09 10.05 18.19
N LEU A 60 4.63 9.73 17.00
CA LEU A 60 6.04 9.39 16.88
C LEU A 60 6.89 10.58 17.30
N THR A 61 7.82 10.34 18.20
CA THR A 61 8.92 11.25 18.51
C THR A 61 10.12 11.01 17.60
N GLU A 62 10.11 9.93 16.80
CA GLU A 62 11.19 9.62 15.87
C GLU A 62 11.03 10.46 14.59
N GLU A 63 11.93 11.41 14.40
CA GLU A 63 12.02 12.29 13.23
C GLU A 63 12.18 11.52 11.90
N ASN A 64 12.57 10.25 11.94
CA ASN A 64 12.96 9.43 10.79
C ASN A 64 11.88 8.47 10.26
N SER A 65 10.69 8.39 10.87
CA SER A 65 9.63 7.54 10.32
C SER A 65 9.01 8.16 9.07
N PRO A 66 8.83 7.39 7.97
CA PRO A 66 8.12 7.87 6.79
C PRO A 66 6.61 8.02 7.01
N LEU A 67 6.05 7.44 8.07
CA LEU A 67 4.64 7.57 8.42
C LEU A 67 4.39 8.79 9.31
N GLN A 68 3.21 9.40 9.21
CA GLN A 68 2.79 10.54 10.02
C GLN A 68 2.53 10.17 11.48
N TYR A 69 2.23 8.90 11.75
CA TYR A 69 1.95 8.36 13.08
C TYR A 69 2.36 6.89 13.16
N LEU A 70 2.47 6.36 14.38
CA LEU A 70 2.90 4.98 14.63
C LEU A 70 1.95 3.94 14.06
N ASP A 71 2.53 2.92 13.44
CA ASP A 71 1.81 1.69 13.08
C ASP A 71 1.53 0.83 14.33
N THR A 72 0.51 1.25 15.08
CA THR A 72 0.07 0.50 16.26
C THR A 72 -0.58 -0.84 15.90
N ASN A 73 -0.98 -1.04 14.64
CA ASN A 73 -1.53 -2.30 14.18
C ASN A 73 -0.47 -3.39 14.15
N SER A 74 0.69 -3.11 13.57
CA SER A 74 1.83 -4.05 13.56
C SER A 74 2.36 -4.33 14.97
N THR A 75 2.44 -3.30 15.82
CA THR A 75 2.86 -3.44 17.23
C THR A 75 1.91 -4.32 18.02
N ARG A 76 0.60 -4.14 17.87
CA ARG A 76 -0.41 -5.00 18.56
C ARG A 76 -0.36 -6.46 18.13
N ALA A 77 0.04 -6.72 16.89
CA ALA A 77 0.21 -8.06 16.34
C ALA A 77 1.61 -8.65 16.60
N ASN A 78 2.55 -7.87 17.17
CA ASN A 78 3.97 -8.21 17.35
C ASN A 78 4.68 -8.57 16.03
N ILE A 79 4.38 -7.83 14.96
CA ILE A 79 4.97 -8.03 13.63
C ILE A 79 5.71 -6.80 13.10
N GLU A 80 5.94 -5.76 13.91
CA GLU A 80 6.63 -4.53 13.50
C GLU A 80 8.05 -4.78 12.97
N PHE A 81 8.72 -5.85 13.41
CA PHE A 81 10.04 -6.24 12.90
C PHE A 81 10.02 -6.57 11.40
N LEU A 82 8.87 -6.98 10.85
CA LEU A 82 8.71 -7.23 9.41
C LEU A 82 8.75 -5.94 8.59
N ASN A 83 8.43 -4.80 9.20
CA ASN A 83 8.43 -3.49 8.54
C ASN A 83 9.84 -3.06 8.08
N GLN A 84 10.91 -3.63 8.66
CA GLN A 84 12.30 -3.41 8.23
C GLN A 84 12.52 -3.72 6.74
N LYS A 85 11.70 -4.61 6.16
CA LYS A 85 11.74 -4.99 4.74
C LYS A 85 11.35 -3.84 3.80
N PHE A 86 10.68 -2.81 4.32
CA PHE A 86 10.11 -1.72 3.55
C PHE A 86 10.88 -0.40 3.67
N TYR A 87 11.57 -0.14 4.79
CA TYR A 87 12.14 1.18 5.11
C TYR A 87 13.07 1.78 4.04
N ASN A 88 13.75 0.95 3.27
CA ASN A 88 14.68 1.43 2.23
C ASN A 88 14.05 1.45 0.83
N GLN A 89 12.79 1.02 0.68
CA GLN A 89 12.15 0.91 -0.63
C GLN A 89 11.70 2.27 -1.15
N LYS A 90 12.19 2.65 -2.32
CA LYS A 90 11.67 3.76 -3.14
C LYS A 90 10.75 3.18 -4.20
N ILE A 91 9.49 3.55 -4.16
CA ILE A 91 8.44 2.98 -5.01
C ILE A 91 7.99 4.02 -6.03
N ALA A 92 7.87 3.61 -7.30
CA ALA A 92 7.15 4.38 -8.30
C ALA A 92 5.82 3.72 -8.65
N ILE A 93 4.77 4.53 -8.81
CA ILE A 93 3.47 4.11 -9.33
C ILE A 93 3.24 4.91 -10.62
N VAL A 94 3.25 4.22 -11.76
CA VAL A 94 3.08 4.81 -13.08
C VAL A 94 1.64 4.55 -13.54
N GLY A 95 0.84 5.62 -13.58
CA GLY A 95 -0.60 5.61 -13.81
C GLY A 95 -1.41 5.56 -12.50
N LEU A 96 -2.24 6.58 -12.27
CA LEU A 96 -3.13 6.71 -11.12
C LEU A 96 -4.61 6.63 -11.54
N GLY A 97 -4.90 5.69 -12.43
CA GLY A 97 -6.25 5.27 -12.76
C GLY A 97 -6.90 4.47 -11.62
N GLY A 98 -7.88 3.63 -11.93
CA GLY A 98 -8.56 2.81 -10.92
C GLY A 98 -7.59 1.97 -10.11
N THR A 99 -6.85 1.04 -10.73
CA THR A 99 -5.92 0.13 -10.03
C THR A 99 -4.77 0.87 -9.35
N GLY A 100 -4.12 1.84 -10.03
CA GLY A 100 -2.98 2.56 -9.47
C GLY A 100 -3.33 3.37 -8.21
N SER A 101 -4.53 3.95 -8.14
CA SER A 101 -5.00 4.66 -6.96
C SER A 101 -5.23 3.75 -5.76
N TYR A 102 -5.73 2.52 -5.96
CA TYR A 102 -5.83 1.51 -4.89
C TYR A 102 -4.46 0.97 -4.47
N ILE A 103 -3.49 0.84 -5.40
CA ILE A 103 -2.11 0.49 -5.02
C ILE A 103 -1.54 1.57 -4.10
N LEU A 104 -1.73 2.85 -4.43
CA LEU A 104 -1.30 3.96 -3.58
C LEU A 104 -1.98 3.90 -2.20
N ASP A 105 -3.30 3.67 -2.14
CA ASP A 105 -4.01 3.53 -0.88
C ASP A 105 -3.41 2.46 0.02
N LEU A 106 -3.03 1.32 -0.55
CA LEU A 106 -2.44 0.20 0.19
C LEU A 106 -0.99 0.49 0.61
N ILE A 107 -0.17 1.06 -0.30
CA ILE A 107 1.26 1.29 -0.05
C ILE A 107 1.49 2.49 0.88
N SER A 108 0.65 3.52 0.86
CA SER A 108 0.76 4.66 1.77
C SER A 108 0.69 4.29 3.26
N LYS A 109 0.13 3.11 3.56
CA LYS A 109 0.02 2.52 4.91
C LYS A 109 1.24 1.69 5.32
N ILE A 110 2.26 1.63 4.46
CA ILE A 110 3.47 0.82 4.66
C ILE A 110 4.65 1.79 4.79
N PRO A 111 5.60 1.57 5.72
CA PRO A 111 6.70 2.50 5.96
C PRO A 111 7.82 2.37 4.90
N VAL A 112 7.47 2.53 3.61
CA VAL A 112 8.44 2.65 2.53
C VAL A 112 9.13 4.00 2.61
N LYS A 113 10.32 4.13 2.02
CA LYS A 113 11.11 5.34 2.10
C LYS A 113 10.46 6.52 1.36
N GLU A 114 10.04 6.27 0.12
CA GLU A 114 9.46 7.27 -0.77
C GLU A 114 8.42 6.60 -1.69
N ILE A 115 7.35 7.34 -2.04
CA ILE A 115 6.33 6.92 -3.01
C ILE A 115 6.23 8.01 -4.06
N HIS A 116 6.62 7.70 -5.30
CA HIS A 116 6.58 8.60 -6.44
C HIS A 116 5.40 8.27 -7.33
N LEU A 117 4.63 9.29 -7.71
CA LEU A 117 3.37 9.16 -8.45
C LEU A 117 3.53 9.80 -9.82
N TYR A 118 3.30 9.04 -10.89
CA TYR A 118 3.37 9.52 -12.28
C TYR A 118 2.01 9.41 -12.96
N ASP A 119 1.40 10.52 -13.28
CA ASP A 119 0.17 10.64 -14.09
C ASP A 119 0.00 12.11 -14.50
N ASN A 120 -0.46 12.39 -15.71
CA ASN A 120 -0.65 13.75 -16.21
C ASN A 120 -2.14 14.12 -16.38
N ASP A 121 -3.06 13.21 -16.03
CA ASP A 121 -4.48 13.46 -16.18
C ASP A 121 -5.05 14.25 -14.99
N GLU A 122 -6.19 14.89 -15.24
CA GLU A 122 -7.05 15.46 -14.18
C GLU A 122 -7.86 14.37 -13.46
N PHE A 123 -8.14 14.62 -12.18
CA PHE A 123 -9.05 13.80 -11.40
C PHE A 123 -10.50 14.23 -11.65
N ASN A 124 -11.21 13.47 -12.47
CA ASN A 124 -12.55 13.76 -12.91
C ASN A 124 -13.61 12.89 -12.18
N THR A 125 -14.89 13.22 -12.34
CA THR A 125 -16.02 12.51 -11.71
C THR A 125 -15.98 11.01 -11.93
N HIS A 126 -15.69 10.53 -13.16
CA HIS A 126 -15.61 9.11 -13.46
C HIS A 126 -14.47 8.39 -12.72
N ASN A 127 -13.41 9.11 -12.34
CA ASN A 127 -12.33 8.56 -11.53
C ASN A 127 -12.80 8.30 -10.10
N ALA A 128 -13.64 9.17 -9.53
CA ALA A 128 -14.17 9.00 -8.17
C ALA A 128 -14.99 7.72 -8.00
N PHE A 129 -15.68 7.26 -9.06
CA PHE A 129 -16.46 6.02 -9.02
C PHE A 129 -15.65 4.73 -9.10
N ARG A 130 -14.34 4.81 -9.37
CA ARG A 130 -13.46 3.65 -9.57
C ARG A 130 -12.15 3.70 -8.79
N SER A 131 -12.07 4.61 -7.81
CA SER A 131 -10.90 4.82 -6.96
C SER A 131 -11.27 4.80 -5.47
N PRO A 132 -10.31 4.67 -4.55
CA PRO A 132 -10.58 4.65 -3.12
C PRO A 132 -11.05 6.00 -2.59
N GLY A 133 -11.83 5.96 -1.52
CA GLY A 133 -12.36 7.15 -0.84
C GLY A 133 -13.63 7.69 -1.48
N ALA A 134 -14.01 8.90 -1.06
CA ALA A 134 -15.18 9.61 -1.53
C ALA A 134 -14.82 11.09 -1.72
N ALA A 135 -14.59 11.48 -2.96
CA ALA A 135 -14.32 12.88 -3.30
C ALA A 135 -15.57 13.73 -3.14
N SER A 136 -15.45 14.89 -2.48
CA SER A 136 -16.55 15.84 -2.42
C SER A 136 -16.73 16.56 -3.77
N PHE A 137 -17.93 17.12 -3.97
CA PHE A 137 -18.24 17.89 -5.17
C PHE A 137 -17.31 19.12 -5.31
N GLU A 138 -16.95 19.75 -4.20
CA GLU A 138 -16.05 20.90 -4.17
C GLU A 138 -14.64 20.53 -4.64
N ILE A 139 -14.16 19.34 -4.28
CA ILE A 139 -12.86 18.82 -4.73
C ILE A 139 -12.89 18.52 -6.24
N LEU A 140 -13.95 17.89 -6.74
CA LEU A 140 -14.09 17.60 -8.17
C LEU A 140 -14.10 18.89 -9.03
N ASN A 141 -14.73 19.96 -8.52
CA ASN A 141 -14.76 21.26 -9.19
C ASN A 141 -13.39 21.96 -9.25
N GLN A 142 -12.42 21.57 -8.42
CA GLN A 142 -11.06 22.14 -8.45
C GLN A 142 -10.24 21.63 -9.64
N ARG A 143 -10.65 20.56 -10.31
CA ARG A 143 -9.95 19.94 -11.44
C ARG A 143 -8.45 19.69 -11.18
N LEU A 144 -8.14 19.19 -10.01
CA LEU A 144 -6.76 18.85 -9.64
C LEU A 144 -6.22 17.75 -10.55
N SER A 145 -4.93 17.78 -10.85
CA SER A 145 -4.29 16.59 -11.44
C SER A 145 -4.40 15.41 -10.49
N LYS A 146 -4.49 14.20 -11.03
CA LYS A 146 -4.59 12.97 -10.20
C LYS A 146 -3.47 12.88 -9.16
N VAL A 147 -2.23 13.18 -9.56
CA VAL A 147 -1.08 13.14 -8.65
C VAL A 147 -1.22 14.13 -7.50
N ASN A 148 -1.70 15.34 -7.75
CA ASN A 148 -1.90 16.34 -6.70
C ASN A 148 -3.08 15.99 -5.78
N TYR A 149 -4.20 15.53 -6.35
CA TYR A 149 -5.35 15.06 -5.59
C TYR A 149 -4.95 13.96 -4.60
N TYR A 150 -4.34 12.88 -5.10
CA TYR A 150 -3.95 11.75 -4.24
C TYR A 150 -2.83 12.09 -3.27
N SER A 151 -1.84 12.88 -3.69
CA SER A 151 -0.78 13.35 -2.80
C SER A 151 -1.36 14.13 -1.62
N SER A 152 -2.34 15.02 -1.85
CA SER A 152 -2.96 15.80 -0.78
C SER A 152 -3.67 14.92 0.26
N ILE A 153 -4.30 13.82 -0.15
CA ILE A 153 -5.01 12.88 0.73
C ILE A 153 -4.03 12.02 1.51
N TYR A 154 -3.12 11.35 0.80
CA TYR A 154 -2.27 10.32 1.40
C TYR A 154 -1.06 10.89 2.15
N SER A 155 -0.74 12.17 1.98
CA SER A 155 0.23 12.87 2.84
C SER A 155 -0.22 12.97 4.30
N ASN A 156 -1.50 12.76 4.59
CA ASN A 156 -1.99 12.61 5.98
C ASN A 156 -1.54 11.29 6.62
N MET A 157 -1.13 10.31 5.83
CA MET A 157 -0.68 8.99 6.28
C MET A 157 0.85 8.84 6.14
N HIS A 158 1.41 9.25 5.00
CA HIS A 158 2.80 9.03 4.62
C HIS A 158 3.49 10.35 4.26
N LYS A 159 4.64 10.65 4.87
CA LYS A 159 5.35 11.94 4.72
C LYS A 159 6.00 12.15 3.36
N SER A 160 6.38 11.06 2.69
CA SER A 160 7.22 11.09 1.48
C SER A 160 6.44 10.61 0.25
N ILE A 161 5.33 11.29 -0.08
CA ILE A 161 4.59 11.09 -1.33
C ILE A 161 4.95 12.23 -2.27
N ILE A 162 5.53 11.88 -3.42
CA ILE A 162 6.11 12.84 -4.36
C ILE A 162 5.34 12.79 -5.68
N PRO A 163 4.54 13.81 -5.99
CA PRO A 163 3.78 13.88 -7.23
C PRO A 163 4.64 14.35 -8.40
N HIS A 164 4.53 13.65 -9.54
CA HIS A 164 5.08 14.04 -10.85
C HIS A 164 3.92 14.15 -11.83
N ASN A 165 3.53 15.39 -12.18
CA ASN A 165 2.44 15.65 -13.11
C ASN A 165 2.93 15.50 -14.55
N GLU A 166 3.33 14.29 -14.92
CA GLU A 166 3.88 13.93 -16.21
C GLU A 166 3.64 12.45 -16.53
N PHE A 167 3.57 12.12 -17.82
CA PHE A 167 3.62 10.74 -18.28
C PHE A 167 5.06 10.27 -18.39
N ILE A 168 5.28 8.96 -18.23
CA ILE A 168 6.57 8.34 -18.55
C ILE A 168 6.64 8.07 -20.06
N ASP A 169 7.62 8.67 -20.71
CA ASP A 169 7.94 8.50 -22.14
C ASP A 169 9.46 8.44 -22.38
N ASP A 170 9.91 8.52 -23.64
CA ASP A 170 11.32 8.41 -23.99
C ASP A 170 12.21 9.49 -23.39
N SER A 171 11.66 10.65 -23.12
CA SER A 171 12.41 11.81 -22.63
C SER A 171 12.75 11.66 -21.13
N ASN A 172 11.93 10.94 -20.37
CA ASN A 172 12.03 10.85 -18.92
C ASN A 172 12.05 9.43 -18.34
N ILE A 173 11.95 8.37 -19.16
CA ILE A 173 11.95 6.96 -18.71
C ILE A 173 13.18 6.62 -17.85
N SER A 174 14.30 7.30 -18.06
CA SER A 174 15.51 7.13 -17.25
C SER A 174 15.32 7.52 -15.77
N GLN A 175 14.31 8.31 -15.43
CA GLN A 175 13.95 8.61 -14.04
C GLN A 175 13.58 7.35 -13.26
N LEU A 176 13.12 6.29 -13.93
CA LEU A 176 12.76 5.03 -13.29
C LEU A 176 13.97 4.27 -12.72
N LEU A 177 15.20 4.62 -13.10
CA LEU A 177 16.45 4.00 -12.61
C LEU A 177 16.70 4.21 -11.10
N GLN A 178 16.06 5.20 -10.49
CA GLN A 178 16.26 5.53 -9.08
C GLN A 178 15.38 4.73 -8.12
N TYR A 179 14.44 3.90 -8.63
CA TYR A 179 13.47 3.19 -7.82
C TYR A 179 13.86 1.72 -7.61
N ASP A 180 13.56 1.22 -6.42
CA ASP A 180 13.75 -0.18 -6.05
C ASP A 180 12.63 -1.05 -6.61
N PHE A 181 11.45 -0.45 -6.85
CA PHE A 181 10.29 -1.14 -7.38
C PHE A 181 9.34 -0.20 -8.13
N VAL A 182 8.76 -0.69 -9.23
CA VAL A 182 7.81 0.07 -10.06
C VAL A 182 6.50 -0.70 -10.23
N PHE A 183 5.36 -0.03 -9.97
CA PHE A 183 4.04 -0.53 -10.36
C PHE A 183 3.61 0.16 -11.65
N ILE A 184 3.26 -0.63 -12.67
CA ILE A 184 2.82 -0.15 -13.99
C ILE A 184 1.30 -0.35 -14.08
N CYS A 185 0.57 0.77 -14.10
CA CYS A 185 -0.89 0.81 -14.01
C CYS A 185 -1.51 1.66 -15.13
N ILE A 186 -0.84 1.73 -16.27
CA ILE A 186 -1.27 2.49 -17.46
C ILE A 186 -2.11 1.62 -18.40
N ASP A 187 -2.98 2.23 -19.17
CA ASP A 187 -3.87 1.58 -20.13
C ASP A 187 -3.28 1.46 -21.55
N SER A 188 -2.41 2.38 -21.96
CA SER A 188 -1.75 2.34 -23.27
C SER A 188 -0.80 1.14 -23.40
N ASN A 189 -1.14 0.17 -24.22
CA ASN A 189 -0.32 -1.01 -24.48
C ASN A 189 1.06 -0.66 -25.05
N LYS A 190 1.15 0.37 -25.90
CA LYS A 190 2.42 0.84 -26.47
C LYS A 190 3.37 1.40 -25.41
N SER A 191 2.86 2.28 -24.55
CA SER A 191 3.66 2.85 -23.44
C SER A 191 4.03 1.79 -22.41
N ARG A 192 3.08 0.90 -22.09
CA ARG A 192 3.31 -0.25 -21.17
C ARG A 192 4.46 -1.12 -21.66
N LEU A 193 4.41 -1.59 -22.90
CA LEU A 193 5.46 -2.46 -23.48
C LEU A 193 6.83 -1.76 -23.43
N LYS A 194 6.89 -0.48 -23.74
CA LYS A 194 8.12 0.31 -23.74
C LYS A 194 8.73 0.40 -22.34
N ILE A 195 7.91 0.77 -21.33
CA ILE A 195 8.36 0.90 -19.96
C ILE A 195 8.79 -0.47 -19.42
N CYS A 196 8.01 -1.52 -19.64
CA CYS A 196 8.37 -2.88 -19.22
C CYS A 196 9.68 -3.34 -19.85
N SER A 197 9.88 -3.10 -21.16
CA SER A 197 11.14 -3.46 -21.86
C SER A 197 12.34 -2.76 -21.24
N PHE A 198 12.22 -1.47 -20.94
CA PHE A 198 13.27 -0.69 -20.30
C PHE A 198 13.60 -1.22 -18.91
N LEU A 199 12.58 -1.50 -18.08
CA LEU A 199 12.79 -2.00 -16.71
C LEU A 199 13.44 -3.38 -16.71
N ILE A 200 13.07 -4.27 -17.66
CA ILE A 200 13.71 -5.58 -17.84
C ILE A 200 15.18 -5.41 -18.25
N GLU A 201 15.46 -4.56 -19.25
CA GLU A 201 16.83 -4.28 -19.69
C GLU A 201 17.70 -3.75 -18.55
N LYS A 202 17.17 -2.90 -17.71
CA LYS A 202 17.88 -2.30 -16.57
C LYS A 202 17.82 -3.13 -15.29
N ASN A 203 17.19 -4.31 -15.32
CA ASN A 203 17.05 -5.21 -14.19
C ASN A 203 16.35 -4.56 -12.97
N ILE A 204 15.37 -3.70 -13.22
CA ILE A 204 14.55 -3.07 -12.19
C ILE A 204 13.31 -3.94 -11.97
N LYS A 205 13.01 -4.25 -10.70
CA LYS A 205 11.84 -5.04 -10.34
C LYS A 205 10.57 -4.23 -10.53
N PHE A 206 9.55 -4.86 -11.13
CA PHE A 206 8.26 -4.22 -11.32
C PHE A 206 7.11 -5.22 -11.35
N ILE A 207 5.91 -4.72 -11.15
CA ILE A 207 4.65 -5.42 -11.42
C ILE A 207 3.89 -4.63 -12.47
N ASP A 208 3.43 -5.33 -13.53
CA ASP A 208 2.46 -4.84 -14.49
C ASP A 208 1.07 -5.36 -14.14
N VAL A 209 0.09 -4.47 -14.06
CA VAL A 209 -1.31 -4.83 -13.80
C VAL A 209 -2.17 -4.59 -15.04
N GLY A 210 -3.11 -5.47 -15.28
CA GLY A 210 -4.06 -5.38 -16.38
C GLY A 210 -5.49 -5.63 -15.90
N LEU A 211 -6.43 -4.94 -16.51
CA LEU A 211 -7.86 -5.12 -16.33
C LEU A 211 -8.51 -5.17 -17.71
N GLY A 212 -9.19 -6.27 -18.03
CA GLY A 212 -9.96 -6.44 -19.26
C GLY A 212 -11.39 -6.84 -18.90
N VAL A 213 -12.34 -5.91 -19.03
CA VAL A 213 -13.76 -6.13 -18.75
C VAL A 213 -14.58 -5.76 -19.98
N ASN A 214 -15.49 -6.63 -20.36
CA ASN A 214 -16.38 -6.47 -21.51
C ASN A 214 -17.83 -6.70 -21.11
N LEU A 215 -18.75 -6.05 -21.81
CA LEU A 215 -20.17 -6.33 -21.73
C LEU A 215 -20.51 -7.48 -22.67
N ILE A 216 -21.08 -8.56 -22.14
CA ILE A 216 -21.50 -9.77 -22.88
C ILE A 216 -22.91 -10.12 -22.39
N ASP A 217 -23.88 -10.15 -23.30
CA ASP A 217 -25.27 -10.54 -23.03
C ASP A 217 -25.86 -9.86 -21.76
N ASP A 218 -25.77 -8.54 -21.70
CA ASP A 218 -26.26 -7.69 -20.59
C ASP A 218 -25.55 -7.93 -19.22
N ALA A 219 -24.41 -8.62 -19.20
CA ALA A 219 -23.59 -8.82 -18.01
C ALA A 219 -22.13 -8.49 -18.29
N LEU A 220 -21.41 -8.12 -17.22
CA LEU A 220 -19.98 -7.89 -17.33
C LEU A 220 -19.20 -9.21 -17.17
N SER A 221 -18.25 -9.44 -18.06
CA SER A 221 -17.28 -10.53 -17.99
C SER A 221 -15.87 -9.98 -18.24
N GLY A 222 -14.85 -10.70 -17.76
CA GLY A 222 -13.47 -10.28 -17.96
C GLY A 222 -12.49 -10.90 -16.97
N SER A 223 -11.31 -10.32 -16.93
CA SER A 223 -10.25 -10.75 -16.04
C SER A 223 -9.41 -9.58 -15.52
N ILE A 224 -8.80 -9.80 -14.39
CA ILE A 224 -7.70 -8.95 -13.89
C ILE A 224 -6.40 -9.76 -13.95
N ARG A 225 -5.29 -9.08 -14.11
CA ARG A 225 -3.98 -9.71 -14.25
C ARG A 225 -2.92 -8.96 -13.47
N VAL A 226 -2.05 -9.70 -12.80
CA VAL A 226 -0.83 -9.23 -12.13
C VAL A 226 0.33 -10.00 -12.72
N SER A 227 1.26 -9.31 -13.41
CA SER A 227 2.46 -9.92 -13.99
C SER A 227 3.71 -9.39 -13.29
N PHE A 228 4.57 -10.32 -12.87
CA PHE A 228 5.88 -10.06 -12.28
C PHE A 228 6.93 -10.85 -13.07
N PRO A 229 7.52 -10.27 -14.12
CA PRO A 229 8.50 -10.96 -14.95
C PRO A 229 9.83 -11.13 -14.21
N PHE A 230 10.32 -12.36 -14.15
CA PHE A 230 11.65 -12.70 -13.64
C PHE A 230 12.64 -12.83 -14.80
N GLY A 231 13.92 -12.54 -14.52
CA GLY A 231 15.03 -13.01 -15.33
C GLY A 231 14.98 -12.56 -16.80
N GLN A 232 14.63 -11.32 -17.09
CA GLN A 232 14.64 -10.74 -18.44
C GLN A 232 13.64 -11.39 -19.43
N ASN A 233 12.60 -12.03 -18.94
CA ASN A 233 11.61 -12.68 -19.82
C ASN A 233 10.56 -11.68 -20.34
N ILE A 234 10.90 -10.96 -21.38
CA ILE A 234 10.00 -9.99 -22.05
C ILE A 234 8.78 -10.65 -22.68
N ASN A 235 8.85 -11.95 -23.03
CA ASN A 235 7.75 -12.66 -23.69
C ASN A 235 6.47 -12.66 -22.86
N ILE A 236 6.60 -12.69 -21.53
CA ILE A 236 5.46 -12.60 -20.60
C ILE A 236 4.67 -11.32 -20.86
N ILE A 237 5.35 -10.19 -20.93
CA ILE A 237 4.71 -8.90 -21.17
C ILE A 237 4.19 -8.79 -22.60
N GLN A 238 4.96 -9.23 -23.61
CA GLN A 238 4.55 -9.20 -25.01
C GLN A 238 3.28 -10.00 -25.27
N ASN A 239 3.10 -11.14 -24.61
CA ASN A 239 1.89 -11.95 -24.71
C ASN A 239 0.65 -11.23 -24.17
N HIS A 240 0.83 -10.31 -23.24
CA HIS A 240 -0.25 -9.59 -22.56
C HIS A 240 -0.51 -8.19 -23.12
N CYS A 241 0.49 -7.56 -23.73
CA CYS A 241 0.33 -6.24 -24.36
C CYS A 241 -0.37 -6.31 -25.74
N GLY A 242 -1.10 -7.37 -26.01
CA GLY A 242 -1.98 -7.52 -27.16
C GLY A 242 -1.28 -7.43 -28.53
N LYS A 243 -1.55 -8.38 -29.42
CA LYS A 243 -1.27 -8.25 -30.87
C LYS A 243 -2.35 -7.43 -31.58
N GLY A 244 -3.19 -6.71 -30.81
CA GLY A 244 -4.28 -5.89 -31.35
C GLY A 244 -3.72 -4.74 -32.17
N ASN A 245 -4.33 -4.48 -33.32
CA ASN A 245 -4.06 -3.32 -34.15
C ASN A 245 -4.23 -2.05 -33.29
N LEU A 246 -3.35 -1.09 -33.46
CA LEU A 246 -3.37 0.22 -32.77
C LEU A 246 -4.71 0.98 -32.92
N GLU A 247 -5.56 0.56 -33.86
CA GLU A 247 -6.90 1.11 -34.11
C GLU A 247 -7.98 0.52 -33.18
N ASP A 248 -7.79 -0.68 -32.62
CA ASP A 248 -8.76 -1.30 -31.72
C ASP A 248 -8.78 -0.66 -30.33
N ASP A 249 -7.69 0.00 -29.92
CA ASP A 249 -7.60 0.72 -28.63
C ASP A 249 -8.48 2.00 -28.62
N LEU A 250 -8.86 2.55 -29.79
CA LEU A 250 -9.68 3.76 -29.89
C LEU A 250 -11.19 3.50 -29.68
N TYR A 251 -11.64 2.25 -29.84
CA TYR A 251 -13.05 1.86 -29.75
C TYR A 251 -13.38 0.94 -28.57
N ALA A 252 -12.39 0.38 -27.92
CA ALA A 252 -12.61 -0.43 -26.72
C ALA A 252 -12.91 0.49 -25.54
N SER A 253 -14.18 0.58 -25.16
CA SER A 253 -14.58 1.21 -23.89
C SER A 253 -13.89 0.43 -22.77
N ASN A 254 -12.84 0.99 -22.17
CA ASN A 254 -12.13 0.38 -21.06
C ASN A 254 -13.03 0.43 -19.81
N ILE A 255 -13.89 -0.59 -19.66
CA ILE A 255 -14.80 -0.70 -18.53
C ILE A 255 -13.96 -0.95 -17.27
N GLN A 256 -14.02 -0.03 -16.34
CA GLN A 256 -13.32 -0.11 -15.06
C GLN A 256 -14.32 -0.08 -13.90
N ILE A 257 -14.25 -1.08 -13.05
CA ILE A 257 -15.15 -1.27 -11.91
C ILE A 257 -14.33 -1.20 -10.62
N ALA A 258 -14.84 -0.51 -9.61
CA ALA A 258 -14.10 -0.20 -8.38
C ALA A 258 -13.56 -1.46 -7.68
N GLU A 259 -14.40 -2.46 -7.46
CA GLU A 259 -14.02 -3.70 -6.78
C GLU A 259 -13.00 -4.52 -7.56
N LEU A 260 -13.04 -4.51 -8.89
CA LEU A 260 -12.04 -5.20 -9.71
C LEU A 260 -10.70 -4.46 -9.70
N ASN A 261 -10.72 -3.13 -9.70
CA ASN A 261 -9.52 -2.32 -9.50
C ASN A 261 -8.90 -2.57 -8.12
N ALA A 262 -9.73 -2.62 -7.07
CA ALA A 262 -9.30 -2.88 -5.71
C ALA A 262 -8.70 -4.29 -5.57
N LEU A 263 -9.34 -5.31 -6.15
CA LEU A 263 -8.85 -6.69 -6.14
C LEU A 263 -7.51 -6.80 -6.88
N ASN A 264 -7.40 -6.19 -8.06
CA ASN A 264 -6.17 -6.17 -8.84
C ASN A 264 -5.01 -5.52 -8.08
N ALA A 265 -5.25 -4.36 -7.49
CA ALA A 265 -4.29 -3.65 -6.65
C ALA A 265 -3.88 -4.49 -5.43
N THR A 266 -4.84 -5.14 -4.77
CA THR A 266 -4.58 -6.01 -3.61
C THR A 266 -3.67 -7.17 -3.97
N LEU A 267 -3.95 -7.87 -5.08
CA LEU A 267 -3.11 -8.97 -5.56
C LEU A 267 -1.71 -8.51 -5.95
N ALA A 268 -1.59 -7.34 -6.59
CA ALA A 268 -0.29 -6.73 -6.93
C ALA A 268 0.54 -6.41 -5.68
N VAL A 269 -0.05 -5.78 -4.65
CA VAL A 269 0.63 -5.45 -3.41
C VAL A 269 0.99 -6.72 -2.61
N ILE A 270 0.13 -7.74 -2.60
CA ILE A 270 0.46 -9.05 -2.00
C ILE A 270 1.68 -9.65 -2.71
N LYS A 271 1.70 -9.67 -4.05
CA LYS A 271 2.84 -10.20 -4.82
C LYS A 271 4.13 -9.44 -4.49
N TRP A 272 4.09 -8.11 -4.48
CA TRP A 272 5.24 -7.29 -4.08
C TRP A 272 5.73 -7.61 -2.66
N LYS A 273 4.83 -7.76 -1.68
CA LYS A 273 5.17 -8.15 -0.31
C LYS A 273 5.74 -9.57 -0.22
N CYS A 274 5.29 -10.50 -1.09
CA CYS A 274 5.89 -11.83 -1.22
C CYS A 274 7.35 -11.74 -1.68
N GLU A 275 7.63 -10.91 -2.67
CA GLU A 275 8.98 -10.71 -3.21
C GLU A 275 9.96 -10.11 -2.18
N LEU A 276 9.45 -9.33 -1.24
CA LEU A 276 10.22 -8.82 -0.11
C LEU A 276 10.27 -9.82 1.06
N GLY A 277 9.62 -10.98 0.95
CA GLY A 277 9.57 -12.00 2.00
C GLY A 277 8.74 -11.58 3.23
N TYR A 278 7.83 -10.62 3.08
CA TYR A 278 6.88 -10.26 4.14
C TYR A 278 5.83 -11.36 4.33
N TYR A 279 5.32 -11.91 3.23
CA TYR A 279 4.49 -13.12 3.24
C TYR A 279 5.33 -14.34 2.88
N ARG A 280 5.01 -15.48 3.46
CA ARG A 280 5.59 -16.78 3.08
C ARG A 280 4.86 -17.32 1.85
N CYS A 281 5.42 -17.05 0.66
CA CYS A 281 4.90 -17.55 -0.60
C CYS A 281 5.69 -18.81 -1.00
N LEU A 282 4.96 -19.92 -1.23
CA LEU A 282 5.57 -21.22 -1.58
C LEU A 282 5.53 -21.49 -3.07
N GLN A 283 4.64 -20.80 -3.80
CA GLN A 283 4.49 -20.95 -5.24
C GLN A 283 5.10 -19.77 -5.97
N GLU A 284 6.03 -20.06 -6.86
CA GLU A 284 6.56 -19.09 -7.82
C GLU A 284 5.65 -19.04 -9.05
N TYR A 285 5.34 -17.86 -9.52
CA TYR A 285 4.57 -17.61 -10.74
C TYR A 285 4.96 -16.24 -11.32
N HIS A 286 4.91 -16.17 -12.65
CA HIS A 286 5.16 -14.92 -13.39
C HIS A 286 3.88 -14.09 -13.58
N THR A 287 2.76 -14.76 -13.73
CA THR A 287 1.47 -14.11 -13.95
C THR A 287 0.40 -14.77 -13.09
N LEU A 288 -0.43 -13.94 -12.50
CA LEU A 288 -1.66 -14.33 -11.84
C LEU A 288 -2.82 -13.67 -12.57
N SER A 289 -3.81 -14.46 -12.98
CA SER A 289 -5.06 -13.98 -13.60
C SER A 289 -6.26 -14.43 -12.78
N TYR A 290 -7.14 -13.50 -12.39
CA TYR A 290 -8.46 -13.83 -11.84
C TYR A 290 -9.50 -13.70 -12.94
N ILE A 291 -10.23 -14.78 -13.21
CA ILE A 291 -11.27 -14.84 -14.25
C ILE A 291 -12.63 -14.67 -13.59
N LEU A 292 -13.31 -13.55 -13.91
CA LEU A 292 -14.56 -13.16 -13.28
C LEU A 292 -15.67 -14.21 -13.47
N SER A 293 -15.89 -14.68 -14.69
CA SER A 293 -16.94 -15.65 -15.00
C SER A 293 -16.76 -17.03 -14.35
N MET A 294 -15.52 -17.37 -13.98
CA MET A 294 -15.19 -18.66 -13.35
C MET A 294 -14.97 -18.53 -11.84
N ASN A 295 -14.89 -17.31 -11.32
CA ASN A 295 -14.46 -17.01 -9.95
C ASN A 295 -13.20 -17.78 -9.56
N LYS A 296 -12.19 -17.77 -10.45
CA LYS A 296 -10.99 -18.59 -10.31
C LYS A 296 -9.72 -17.79 -10.56
N ILE A 297 -8.68 -18.08 -9.76
CA ILE A 297 -7.31 -17.59 -9.97
C ILE A 297 -6.54 -18.66 -10.77
N ILE A 298 -5.83 -18.22 -11.80
CA ILE A 298 -4.95 -19.04 -12.65
C ILE A 298 -3.54 -18.45 -12.51
N TYR A 299 -2.54 -19.32 -12.39
CA TYR A 299 -1.13 -18.98 -12.33
C TYR A 299 -0.40 -19.48 -13.56
N GLU A 300 0.52 -18.64 -14.10
CA GLU A 300 1.39 -18.95 -15.23
C GLU A 300 2.86 -18.65 -14.90
#